data_5845a4a62d4bdef007fa587d513f25e5
#
_entry.id   5845a4a62d4bdef007fa587d513f25e5
#
_cell.length_a   1.000
_cell.length_b   1.000
_cell.length_c   1.000
_cell.angle_alpha   90.00
_cell.angle_beta   90.00
_cell.angle_gamma   90.00
#
_symmetry.space_group_name_H-M   'P 1'
#
loop_
_entity.id
_entity.type
_entity.pdbx_description
1 polymer ?
#
loop_
_entity_poly.entity_id
_entity_poly.type
_entity_poly.pdbx_seq_one_letter_code
_entity_poly.pdbx_strand_id
1 'polypeptide(L)'
;NLKKGGLFLKIKFYGACKTVTGSCFLVETKDTRILIDCGMYQGNKIIKERNYGEFLFDPYSIDFLILTHAHIDHSGLIPKLIKKGFKGPIIATKATIDLCSIMLPDSGYIQEIEVERKNRKLARAGKELLEPIYDHLDATRAIMQFKSIDYDLQIKLSPTVYIRLRDAGHILGSAIVEMWVVEENKTTKLVFSGDL
;
A
#
# COMPACT_ATOMS: atom_id res chain seq x y z
N ASN A 1 19.21 -16.19 -34.14
CA ASN A 1 19.01 -16.27 -32.68
C ASN A 1 17.79 -15.45 -32.28
N LEU A 2 16.61 -16.08 -32.38
CA LEU A 2 15.39 -15.56 -31.81
C LEU A 2 15.53 -15.67 -30.26
N LYS A 3 15.74 -14.54 -29.58
CA LYS A 3 15.57 -14.47 -28.14
C LYS A 3 14.12 -14.85 -27.87
N LYS A 4 13.89 -15.97 -27.17
CA LYS A 4 12.59 -16.33 -26.63
C LYS A 4 12.19 -15.16 -25.71
N GLY A 5 11.21 -14.36 -26.12
CA GLY A 5 10.59 -13.34 -25.30
C GLY A 5 9.97 -14.03 -24.08
N GLY A 6 10.63 -13.96 -22.95
CA GLY A 6 10.09 -14.49 -21.70
C GLY A 6 9.02 -13.55 -21.18
N LEU A 7 7.91 -14.09 -20.70
CA LEU A 7 6.90 -13.33 -19.96
C LEU A 7 7.59 -12.58 -18.82
N PHE A 8 7.50 -11.26 -18.80
CA PHE A 8 8.20 -10.44 -17.80
C PHE A 8 7.35 -10.24 -16.53
N LEU A 9 6.04 -10.46 -16.63
CA LEU A 9 5.11 -10.29 -15.51
C LEU A 9 5.51 -11.14 -14.29
N LYS A 10 5.72 -10.46 -13.17
CA LYS A 10 6.03 -11.07 -11.87
C LYS A 10 5.10 -10.51 -10.79
N ILE A 11 4.73 -11.36 -9.84
CA ILE A 11 4.02 -10.97 -8.62
C ILE A 11 4.89 -11.36 -7.45
N LYS A 12 5.19 -10.39 -6.57
CA LYS A 12 5.92 -10.60 -5.33
C LYS A 12 5.01 -10.29 -4.14
N PHE A 13 5.08 -11.12 -3.14
CA PHE A 13 4.26 -11.04 -1.94
C PHE A 13 5.14 -10.49 -0.81
N TYR A 14 4.90 -9.25 -0.38
CA TYR A 14 5.66 -8.59 0.69
C TYR A 14 4.91 -8.54 2.02
N GLY A 15 3.64 -8.90 2.02
CA GLY A 15 2.80 -8.98 3.19
C GLY A 15 1.63 -9.94 3.02
N ALA A 16 0.85 -10.16 4.08
CA ALA A 16 -0.23 -11.14 4.15
C ALA A 16 0.18 -12.57 3.72
N CYS A 17 1.46 -12.91 3.87
CA CYS A 17 2.01 -14.23 3.57
C CYS A 17 2.16 -15.02 4.87
N LYS A 18 1.38 -16.06 5.05
CA LYS A 18 1.27 -16.85 6.29
C LYS A 18 0.83 -15.99 7.51
N THR A 19 0.28 -14.83 7.28
CA THR A 19 -0.37 -13.94 8.23
C THR A 19 -1.58 -13.33 7.55
N VAL A 20 -2.59 -12.90 8.33
CA VAL A 20 -3.80 -12.28 7.78
C VAL A 20 -3.57 -10.80 7.43
N THR A 21 -2.73 -10.09 8.20
CA THR A 21 -2.57 -8.64 8.12
C THR A 21 -1.29 -8.21 7.42
N GLY A 22 -1.23 -6.94 7.03
CA GLY A 22 -0.09 -6.35 6.33
C GLY A 22 -0.10 -6.62 4.83
N SER A 23 -1.28 -6.53 4.20
CA SER A 23 -1.44 -6.77 2.75
C SER A 23 -0.51 -5.88 1.94
N CYS A 24 0.33 -6.49 1.10
CA CYS A 24 1.26 -5.78 0.22
C CYS A 24 1.75 -6.71 -0.90
N PHE A 25 1.34 -6.44 -2.14
CA PHE A 25 1.75 -7.20 -3.32
C PHE A 25 2.42 -6.27 -4.32
N LEU A 26 3.52 -6.69 -4.92
CA LEU A 26 4.17 -5.96 -6.01
C LEU A 26 3.98 -6.70 -7.32
N VAL A 27 3.35 -6.04 -8.29
CA VAL A 27 3.26 -6.47 -9.68
C VAL A 27 4.35 -5.76 -10.46
N GLU A 28 5.25 -6.52 -11.06
CA GLU A 28 6.30 -6.01 -11.95
C GLU A 28 6.00 -6.43 -13.39
N THR A 29 5.92 -5.47 -14.28
CA THR A 29 5.86 -5.66 -15.72
C THR A 29 7.19 -5.21 -16.35
N LYS A 30 7.29 -5.25 -17.66
CA LYS A 30 8.51 -4.80 -18.36
C LYS A 30 8.85 -3.31 -18.08
N ASP A 31 7.82 -2.49 -17.88
CA ASP A 31 7.93 -1.02 -17.85
C ASP A 31 7.24 -0.36 -16.64
N THR A 32 6.61 -1.15 -15.77
CA THR A 32 5.79 -0.57 -14.69
C THR A 32 5.84 -1.45 -13.44
N ARG A 33 5.94 -0.83 -12.28
CA ARG A 33 5.94 -1.46 -10.95
C ARG A 33 4.77 -0.92 -10.14
N ILE A 34 3.85 -1.80 -9.75
CA ILE A 34 2.59 -1.44 -9.13
C ILE A 34 2.46 -2.17 -7.80
N LEU A 35 2.28 -1.43 -6.71
CA LEU A 35 1.85 -2.00 -5.45
C LEU A 35 0.33 -2.14 -5.41
N ILE A 36 -0.13 -3.26 -4.86
CA ILE A 36 -1.52 -3.46 -4.44
C ILE A 36 -1.49 -3.53 -2.92
N ASP A 37 -2.11 -2.57 -2.28
CA ASP A 37 -2.10 -2.31 -0.84
C ASP A 37 -0.69 -2.03 -0.27
N CYS A 38 -0.65 -1.44 0.91
CA CYS A 38 0.54 -1.23 1.73
C CYS A 38 0.12 -1.19 3.19
N GLY A 39 -0.19 -2.36 3.72
CA GLY A 39 -0.87 -2.53 4.99
C GLY A 39 0.07 -2.65 6.18
N MET A 40 -0.46 -2.29 7.34
CA MET A 40 0.22 -2.42 8.62
C MET A 40 0.00 -3.83 9.19
N TYR A 41 1.06 -4.44 9.69
CA TYR A 41 0.97 -5.70 10.41
C TYR A 41 0.29 -5.49 11.77
N GLN A 42 -0.72 -6.30 12.05
CA GLN A 42 -1.45 -6.34 13.31
C GLN A 42 -1.27 -7.69 14.00
N GLY A 43 -1.40 -7.73 15.33
CA GLY A 43 -1.28 -8.94 16.10
C GLY A 43 -0.37 -8.79 17.33
N ASN A 44 0.41 -9.83 17.65
CA ASN A 44 1.33 -9.80 18.78
C ASN A 44 2.52 -8.86 18.53
N LYS A 45 3.35 -8.66 19.59
CA LYS A 45 4.49 -7.73 19.53
C LYS A 45 5.47 -8.05 18.40
N ILE A 46 5.78 -9.33 18.16
CA ILE A 46 6.74 -9.76 17.14
C ILE A 46 6.24 -9.39 15.73
N ILE A 47 4.94 -9.56 15.48
CA ILE A 47 4.33 -9.21 14.20
C ILE A 47 4.30 -7.70 14.03
N LYS A 48 3.90 -6.94 15.06
CA LYS A 48 3.87 -5.46 15.03
C LYS A 48 5.25 -4.83 14.83
N GLU A 49 6.31 -5.46 15.32
CA GLU A 49 7.69 -4.98 15.13
C GLU A 49 8.10 -4.92 13.64
N ARG A 50 7.48 -5.72 12.77
CA ARG A 50 7.72 -5.66 11.31
C ARG A 50 7.37 -4.30 10.71
N ASN A 51 6.44 -3.56 11.31
CA ASN A 51 6.06 -2.23 10.83
C ASN A 51 7.20 -1.21 10.91
N TYR A 52 8.17 -1.44 11.79
CA TYR A 52 9.34 -0.55 11.97
C TYR A 52 10.49 -0.90 11.03
N GLY A 53 10.54 -2.13 10.48
CA GLY A 53 11.58 -2.56 9.55
C GLY A 53 11.53 -1.82 8.20
N GLU A 54 12.62 -1.86 7.44
CA GLU A 54 12.65 -1.31 6.08
C GLU A 54 11.75 -2.12 5.13
N PHE A 55 11.27 -1.48 4.06
CA PHE A 55 10.59 -2.20 2.99
C PHE A 55 11.57 -3.13 2.28
N LEU A 56 11.11 -4.31 1.87
CA LEU A 56 11.92 -5.28 1.12
C LEU A 56 12.01 -4.95 -0.38
N PHE A 57 11.58 -3.76 -0.76
CA PHE A 57 11.65 -3.18 -2.08
C PHE A 57 12.02 -1.70 -1.96
N ASP A 58 12.53 -1.10 -3.02
CA ASP A 58 12.83 0.33 -3.07
C ASP A 58 11.53 1.13 -3.35
N PRO A 59 11.05 1.96 -2.40
CA PRO A 59 9.86 2.80 -2.59
C PRO A 59 9.95 3.77 -3.78
N TYR A 60 11.15 4.29 -4.09
CA TYR A 60 11.35 5.17 -5.25
C TYR A 60 11.09 4.49 -6.59
N SER A 61 11.22 3.17 -6.63
CA SER A 61 11.05 2.38 -7.83
C SER A 61 9.61 2.02 -8.16
N ILE A 62 8.66 2.40 -7.31
CA ILE A 62 7.24 2.11 -7.48
C ILE A 62 6.57 3.23 -8.26
N ASP A 63 5.87 2.88 -9.35
CA ASP A 63 5.18 3.84 -10.20
C ASP A 63 3.77 4.17 -9.71
N PHE A 64 3.05 3.16 -9.20
CA PHE A 64 1.67 3.28 -8.73
C PHE A 64 1.43 2.46 -7.47
N LEU A 65 0.54 2.94 -6.60
CA LEU A 65 -0.10 2.14 -5.57
C LEU A 65 -1.61 2.11 -5.85
N ILE A 66 -2.20 0.91 -5.82
CA ILE A 66 -3.65 0.73 -5.92
C ILE A 66 -4.11 0.21 -4.57
N LEU A 67 -5.03 0.95 -3.93
CA LEU A 67 -5.55 0.59 -2.63
C LEU A 67 -6.93 -0.04 -2.79
N THR A 68 -7.09 -1.25 -2.27
CA THR A 68 -8.35 -1.99 -2.33
C THR A 68 -9.40 -1.37 -1.41
N HIS A 69 -9.04 -1.05 -0.17
CA HIS A 69 -9.93 -0.42 0.81
C HIS A 69 -9.16 0.21 1.97
N ALA A 70 -9.89 0.89 2.86
CA ALA A 70 -9.27 1.76 3.87
C ALA A 70 -8.76 1.04 5.12
N HIS A 71 -9.07 -0.23 5.38
CA HIS A 71 -8.60 -0.90 6.61
C HIS A 71 -7.10 -0.75 6.81
N ILE A 72 -6.67 -0.65 8.06
CA ILE A 72 -5.30 -0.30 8.44
C ILE A 72 -4.28 -1.38 8.00
N ASP A 73 -4.69 -2.62 7.93
CA ASP A 73 -3.87 -3.74 7.44
C ASP A 73 -3.77 -3.81 5.90
N HIS A 74 -4.43 -2.87 5.19
CA HIS A 74 -4.31 -2.64 3.75
C HIS A 74 -3.71 -1.27 3.41
N SER A 75 -3.95 -0.25 4.24
CA SER A 75 -3.56 1.14 4.00
C SER A 75 -2.50 1.69 4.95
N GLY A 76 -2.31 1.06 6.11
CA GLY A 76 -1.67 1.68 7.28
C GLY A 76 -0.17 1.99 7.13
N LEU A 77 0.55 1.44 6.17
CA LEU A 77 1.95 1.81 5.90
C LEU A 77 2.12 2.77 4.72
N ILE A 78 1.03 3.27 4.13
CA ILE A 78 1.08 4.26 3.04
C ILE A 78 1.86 5.52 3.45
N PRO A 79 1.63 6.14 4.64
CA PRO A 79 2.41 7.31 5.05
C PRO A 79 3.90 7.00 5.18
N LYS A 80 4.26 5.84 5.71
CA LYS A 80 5.65 5.38 5.77
C LYS A 80 6.25 5.19 4.37
N LEU A 81 5.48 4.62 3.44
CA LEU A 81 5.92 4.41 2.06
C LEU A 81 6.31 5.73 1.40
N ILE A 82 5.51 6.79 1.60
CA ILE A 82 5.79 8.12 1.07
C ILE A 82 6.99 8.76 1.78
N LYS A 83 7.07 8.67 3.11
CA LYS A 83 8.22 9.11 3.89
C LYS A 83 9.52 8.47 3.41
N LYS A 84 9.45 7.21 2.94
CA LYS A 84 10.60 6.45 2.40
C LYS A 84 10.83 6.67 0.89
N GLY A 85 10.08 7.57 0.26
CA GLY A 85 10.41 8.10 -1.07
C GLY A 85 9.47 7.72 -2.21
N PHE A 86 8.37 7.03 -1.96
CA PHE A 86 7.35 6.83 -2.98
C PHE A 86 6.74 8.17 -3.43
N LYS A 87 6.65 8.38 -4.75
CA LYS A 87 6.17 9.63 -5.36
C LYS A 87 5.01 9.43 -6.33
N GLY A 88 4.67 8.19 -6.61
CA GLY A 88 3.59 7.84 -7.54
C GLY A 88 2.21 8.17 -7.00
N PRO A 89 1.17 8.16 -7.85
CA PRO A 89 -0.20 8.30 -7.41
C PRO A 89 -0.69 7.06 -6.65
N ILE A 90 -1.56 7.29 -5.67
CA ILE A 90 -2.30 6.26 -4.95
C ILE A 90 -3.73 6.25 -5.50
N ILE A 91 -4.10 5.15 -6.14
CA ILE A 91 -5.39 5.04 -6.82
C ILE A 91 -6.35 4.25 -5.94
N ALA A 92 -7.52 4.80 -5.69
CA ALA A 92 -8.59 4.19 -4.90
C ALA A 92 -9.96 4.74 -5.30
N THR A 93 -11.02 4.19 -4.75
CA THR A 93 -12.35 4.81 -4.84
C THR A 93 -12.42 6.09 -4.00
N LYS A 94 -13.33 7.00 -4.34
CA LYS A 94 -13.53 8.25 -3.58
C LYS A 94 -13.83 7.98 -2.11
N ALA A 95 -14.70 7.02 -1.81
CA ALA A 95 -15.07 6.69 -0.43
C ALA A 95 -13.88 6.10 0.37
N THR A 96 -13.05 5.26 -0.23
CA THR A 96 -11.80 4.78 0.38
C THR A 96 -10.86 5.94 0.71
N ILE A 97 -10.73 6.92 -0.18
CA ILE A 97 -9.90 8.12 0.05
C ILE A 97 -10.45 8.94 1.22
N ASP A 98 -11.77 9.15 1.27
CA ASP A 98 -12.42 9.92 2.35
C ASP A 98 -12.19 9.25 3.71
N LEU A 99 -12.31 7.92 3.80
CA LEU A 99 -11.99 7.17 5.02
C LEU A 99 -10.50 7.28 5.39
N CYS A 100 -9.59 7.09 4.44
CA CYS A 100 -8.15 7.24 4.66
C CYS A 100 -7.77 8.65 5.13
N SER A 101 -8.47 9.68 4.65
CA SER A 101 -8.20 11.08 5.02
C SER A 101 -8.45 11.38 6.50
N ILE A 102 -9.25 10.57 7.16
CA ILE A 102 -9.52 10.64 8.60
C ILE A 102 -8.63 9.67 9.35
N MET A 103 -8.61 8.42 8.92
CA MET A 103 -8.01 7.30 9.66
C MET A 103 -6.48 7.33 9.67
N LEU A 104 -5.82 7.69 8.56
CA LEU A 104 -4.35 7.68 8.52
C LEU A 104 -3.73 8.79 9.38
N PRO A 105 -4.23 10.06 9.36
CA PRO A 105 -3.78 11.09 10.29
C PRO A 105 -4.04 10.75 11.76
N ASP A 106 -5.21 10.18 12.09
CA ASP A 106 -5.52 9.72 13.44
C ASP A 106 -4.56 8.61 13.90
N SER A 107 -4.27 7.64 13.04
CA SER A 107 -3.27 6.59 13.30
C SER A 107 -1.88 7.18 13.57
N GLY A 108 -1.45 8.20 12.81
CA GLY A 108 -0.19 8.91 13.05
C GLY A 108 -0.16 9.57 14.42
N TYR A 109 -1.21 10.29 14.76
CA TYR A 109 -1.36 10.95 16.06
C TYR A 109 -1.33 9.96 17.25
N ILE A 110 -2.02 8.83 17.14
CA ILE A 110 -1.99 7.79 18.16
C ILE A 110 -0.56 7.25 18.34
N GLN A 111 0.18 7.03 17.25
CA GLN A 111 1.57 6.57 17.31
C GLN A 111 2.49 7.58 18.01
N GLU A 112 2.32 8.88 17.75
CA GLU A 112 3.07 9.95 18.42
C GLU A 112 2.85 9.91 19.93
N ILE A 113 1.58 9.82 20.39
CA ILE A 113 1.25 9.73 21.82
C ILE A 113 1.84 8.48 22.47
N GLU A 114 1.75 7.32 21.79
CA GLU A 114 2.30 6.07 22.30
C GLU A 114 3.83 6.14 22.45
N VAL A 115 4.49 6.68 21.45
CA VAL A 115 5.96 6.85 21.45
C VAL A 115 6.37 7.84 22.54
N GLU A 116 5.68 8.96 22.69
CA GLU A 116 5.96 9.92 23.75
C GLU A 116 5.87 9.27 25.14
N ARG A 117 4.82 8.49 25.42
CA ARG A 117 4.68 7.75 26.68
C ARG A 117 5.85 6.79 26.94
N LYS A 118 6.29 6.06 25.92
CA LYS A 118 7.44 5.16 25.99
C LYS A 118 8.72 5.94 26.24
N ASN A 119 8.93 7.05 25.54
CA ASN A 119 10.11 7.87 25.60
C ASN A 119 10.30 8.53 26.97
N ARG A 120 9.24 8.92 27.68
CA ARG A 120 9.33 9.39 29.07
C ARG A 120 9.99 8.35 30.00
N LYS A 121 9.73 7.05 29.79
CA LYS A 121 10.35 5.96 30.57
C LYS A 121 11.78 5.70 30.11
N LEU A 122 12.04 5.71 28.81
CA LEU A 122 13.36 5.48 28.22
C LEU A 122 14.34 6.60 28.62
N ALA A 123 13.92 7.86 28.56
CA ALA A 123 14.71 9.01 28.97
C ALA A 123 15.17 8.90 30.44
N ARG A 124 14.26 8.51 31.36
CA ARG A 124 14.59 8.30 32.79
C ARG A 124 15.58 7.16 32.99
N ALA A 125 15.61 6.19 32.08
CA ALA A 125 16.52 5.05 32.10
C ALA A 125 17.82 5.29 31.31
N GLY A 126 18.04 6.48 30.75
CA GLY A 126 19.20 6.81 29.91
C GLY A 126 19.29 5.98 28.62
N LYS A 127 18.14 5.52 28.09
CA LYS A 127 18.06 4.72 26.86
C LYS A 127 17.72 5.60 25.66
N GLU A 128 18.06 5.09 24.46
CA GLU A 128 17.71 5.71 23.19
C GLU A 128 16.19 5.88 23.04
N LEU A 129 15.80 7.03 22.48
CA LEU A 129 14.40 7.36 22.26
C LEU A 129 13.90 6.71 20.98
N LEU A 130 12.63 6.36 20.97
CA LEU A 130 11.94 5.78 19.80
C LEU A 130 11.34 6.88 18.93
N GLU A 131 11.20 6.59 17.64
CA GLU A 131 10.43 7.39 16.70
C GLU A 131 9.15 6.66 16.31
N PRO A 132 8.05 7.37 15.98
CA PRO A 132 6.87 6.76 15.41
C PRO A 132 7.18 6.24 13.99
N ILE A 133 6.45 5.24 13.53
CA ILE A 133 6.57 4.71 12.16
C ILE A 133 6.34 5.85 11.16
N TYR A 134 5.36 6.68 11.44
CA TYR A 134 5.05 7.96 10.81
C TYR A 134 4.24 8.83 11.78
N ASP A 135 4.27 10.12 11.57
CA ASP A 135 3.53 11.11 12.36
C ASP A 135 2.24 11.55 11.62
N HIS A 136 1.46 12.41 12.29
CA HIS A 136 0.25 13.01 11.74
C HIS A 136 0.53 13.79 10.44
N LEU A 137 1.65 14.50 10.34
CA LEU A 137 2.01 15.30 9.16
C LEU A 137 2.40 14.41 7.99
N ASP A 138 3.14 13.32 8.24
CA ASP A 138 3.48 12.33 7.22
C ASP A 138 2.20 11.75 6.60
N ALA A 139 1.21 11.41 7.44
CA ALA A 139 -0.08 10.90 7.00
C ALA A 139 -0.88 11.94 6.21
N THR A 140 -0.92 13.18 6.67
CA THR A 140 -1.61 14.28 5.95
C THR A 140 -0.99 14.52 4.58
N ARG A 141 0.34 14.48 4.46
CA ARG A 141 1.04 14.58 3.16
C ARG A 141 0.69 13.41 2.24
N ALA A 142 0.52 12.22 2.80
CA ALA A 142 0.18 11.04 2.03
C ALA A 142 -1.17 11.19 1.32
N ILE A 143 -2.16 11.81 1.95
CA ILE A 143 -3.48 12.03 1.36
C ILE A 143 -3.40 12.86 0.06
N MET A 144 -2.42 13.75 -0.07
CA MET A 144 -2.26 14.57 -1.27
C MET A 144 -1.90 13.78 -2.54
N GLN A 145 -1.40 12.55 -2.41
CA GLN A 145 -1.04 11.69 -3.55
C GLN A 145 -2.19 10.80 -4.02
N PHE A 146 -3.33 10.80 -3.32
CA PHE A 146 -4.48 10.00 -3.71
C PHE A 146 -5.17 10.55 -4.96
N LYS A 147 -5.61 9.64 -5.83
CA LYS A 147 -6.39 9.89 -7.03
C LYS A 147 -7.59 8.96 -7.04
N SER A 148 -8.79 9.54 -7.10
CA SER A 148 -10.03 8.76 -7.16
C SER A 148 -10.30 8.28 -8.57
N ILE A 149 -10.81 7.05 -8.67
CA ILE A 149 -11.45 6.52 -9.87
C ILE A 149 -12.79 5.89 -9.49
N ASP A 150 -13.72 5.93 -10.42
CA ASP A 150 -15.04 5.35 -10.24
C ASP A 150 -14.99 3.83 -10.44
N TYR A 151 -15.95 3.12 -9.83
CA TYR A 151 -16.17 1.72 -10.12
C TYR A 151 -16.51 1.52 -11.61
N ASP A 152 -16.16 0.35 -12.10
CA ASP A 152 -16.46 -0.12 -13.46
C ASP A 152 -15.79 0.67 -14.58
N LEU A 153 -15.11 1.76 -14.27
CA LEU A 153 -14.32 2.52 -15.23
C LEU A 153 -12.96 1.86 -15.44
N GLN A 154 -12.68 1.45 -16.67
CA GLN A 154 -11.35 0.96 -17.03
C GLN A 154 -10.43 2.13 -17.34
N ILE A 155 -9.32 2.24 -16.61
CA ILE A 155 -8.29 3.25 -16.85
C ILE A 155 -6.98 2.63 -17.29
N LYS A 156 -6.22 3.38 -18.07
CA LYS A 156 -4.87 3.01 -18.51
C LYS A 156 -3.85 3.60 -17.56
N LEU A 157 -3.01 2.77 -16.93
CA LEU A 157 -1.93 3.21 -16.05
C LEU A 157 -0.63 3.44 -16.83
N SER A 158 -0.30 2.54 -17.75
CA SER A 158 0.89 2.60 -18.60
C SER A 158 0.57 2.09 -19.99
N PRO A 159 1.49 2.15 -20.96
CA PRO A 159 1.25 1.59 -22.29
C PRO A 159 0.76 0.13 -22.28
N THR A 160 1.15 -0.64 -21.27
CA THR A 160 0.92 -2.08 -21.17
C THR A 160 -0.04 -2.48 -20.06
N VAL A 161 -0.45 -1.56 -19.15
CA VAL A 161 -1.27 -1.90 -17.98
C VAL A 161 -2.56 -1.10 -17.95
N TYR A 162 -3.67 -1.82 -17.74
CA TYR A 162 -5.00 -1.27 -17.51
C TYR A 162 -5.56 -1.82 -16.20
N ILE A 163 -6.36 -1.02 -15.49
CA ILE A 163 -7.07 -1.46 -14.29
C ILE A 163 -8.53 -1.07 -14.34
N ARG A 164 -9.32 -1.76 -13.52
CA ARG A 164 -10.71 -1.43 -13.20
C ARG A 164 -10.98 -1.81 -11.75
N LEU A 165 -11.68 -0.97 -11.02
CA LEU A 165 -12.18 -1.28 -9.69
C LEU A 165 -13.62 -1.78 -9.76
N ARG A 166 -13.91 -2.87 -9.03
CA ARG A 166 -15.25 -3.44 -8.89
C ARG A 166 -15.64 -3.39 -7.43
N ASP A 167 -16.90 -3.12 -7.14
CA ASP A 167 -17.40 -3.14 -5.77
C ASP A 167 -17.17 -4.52 -5.13
N ALA A 168 -16.54 -4.51 -3.96
CA ALA A 168 -16.24 -5.72 -3.19
C ALA A 168 -17.27 -5.98 -2.07
N GLY A 169 -18.12 -5.02 -1.72
CA GLY A 169 -19.18 -5.16 -0.72
C GLY A 169 -18.73 -5.28 0.73
N HIS A 170 -17.42 -5.17 1.02
CA HIS A 170 -16.83 -5.39 2.36
C HIS A 170 -17.07 -4.18 3.29
N ILE A 171 -16.47 -3.02 2.98
CA ILE A 171 -16.75 -1.73 3.63
C ILE A 171 -16.97 -0.67 2.57
N LEU A 172 -17.45 0.50 2.97
CA LEU A 172 -17.68 1.61 2.05
C LEU A 172 -16.43 1.93 1.22
N GLY A 173 -16.56 1.86 -0.10
CA GLY A 173 -15.48 2.12 -1.04
C GLY A 173 -14.57 0.94 -1.35
N SER A 174 -14.76 -0.23 -0.73
CA SER A 174 -13.95 -1.43 -0.99
C SER A 174 -14.02 -1.87 -2.44
N ALA A 175 -12.85 -2.25 -2.97
CA ALA A 175 -12.73 -2.61 -4.37
C ALA A 175 -11.95 -3.90 -4.61
N ILE A 176 -12.48 -4.73 -5.49
CA ILE A 176 -11.71 -5.76 -6.20
C ILE A 176 -10.94 -5.06 -7.31
N VAL A 177 -9.65 -5.30 -7.42
CA VAL A 177 -8.80 -4.75 -8.48
C VAL A 177 -8.67 -5.75 -9.60
N GLU A 178 -9.25 -5.45 -10.75
CA GLU A 178 -8.99 -6.16 -12.00
C GLU A 178 -7.86 -5.44 -12.74
N MET A 179 -6.81 -6.17 -13.11
CA MET A 179 -5.65 -5.63 -13.83
C MET A 179 -5.40 -6.45 -15.09
N TRP A 180 -5.21 -5.77 -16.21
CA TRP A 180 -4.80 -6.40 -17.47
C TRP A 180 -3.40 -5.94 -17.82
N VAL A 181 -2.51 -6.90 -18.01
CA VAL A 181 -1.13 -6.68 -18.46
C VAL A 181 -0.98 -7.21 -19.87
N VAL A 182 -0.61 -6.34 -20.80
CA VAL A 182 -0.40 -6.66 -22.22
C VAL A 182 1.09 -6.78 -22.47
N GLU A 183 1.55 -7.99 -22.76
CA GLU A 183 2.95 -8.26 -23.10
C GLU A 183 2.99 -8.98 -24.47
N GLU A 184 3.69 -8.39 -25.43
CA GLU A 184 3.77 -8.88 -26.81
C GLU A 184 2.36 -9.12 -27.40
N ASN A 185 1.99 -10.38 -27.65
CA ASN A 185 0.69 -10.78 -28.21
C ASN A 185 -0.24 -11.43 -27.17
N LYS A 186 0.06 -11.28 -25.86
CA LYS A 186 -0.70 -11.89 -24.79
C LYS A 186 -1.19 -10.83 -23.79
N THR A 187 -2.47 -10.93 -23.44
CA THR A 187 -3.06 -10.20 -22.33
C THR A 187 -3.26 -11.14 -21.15
N THR A 188 -2.65 -10.83 -20.01
CA THR A 188 -2.86 -11.57 -18.76
C THR A 188 -3.75 -10.73 -17.84
N LYS A 189 -4.85 -11.33 -17.36
CA LYS A 189 -5.72 -10.70 -16.36
C LYS A 189 -5.32 -11.19 -14.98
N LEU A 190 -5.07 -10.25 -14.07
CA LEU A 190 -4.89 -10.47 -12.64
C LEU A 190 -6.11 -9.91 -11.90
N VAL A 191 -6.47 -10.55 -10.80
CA VAL A 191 -7.54 -10.09 -9.91
C VAL A 191 -7.03 -10.13 -8.47
N PHE A 192 -7.13 -9.01 -7.78
CA PHE A 192 -6.85 -8.89 -6.35
C PHE A 192 -8.19 -8.59 -5.67
N SER A 193 -8.67 -9.54 -4.86
CA SER A 193 -9.99 -9.43 -4.24
C SER A 193 -10.04 -8.32 -3.16
N GLY A 194 -8.92 -8.01 -2.53
CA GLY A 194 -8.97 -7.38 -1.24
C GLY A 194 -9.73 -8.28 -0.27
N ASP A 195 -10.40 -7.67 0.67
CA ASP A 195 -11.36 -8.35 1.56
C ASP A 195 -12.77 -8.35 0.94
N LEU A 196 -13.52 -9.43 1.16
CA LEU A 196 -14.87 -9.67 0.63
C LEU A 196 -15.88 -9.76 1.76
#